data_f0e9028ff514436bbef2ad041b118570
#
_entry.id   f0e9028ff514436bbef2ad041b118570
#
_cell.length_a   1.000
_cell.length_b   1.000
_cell.length_c   1.000
_cell.angle_alpha   90.00
_cell.angle_beta   90.00
_cell.angle_gamma   90.00
#
_symmetry.space_group_name_H-M   'P 1'
#
loop_
_entity.id
_entity.type
_entity.pdbx_description
1 polymer ?
#
loop_
_entity_poly.entity_id
_entity_poly.type
_entity_poly.pdbx_seq_one_letter_code
_entity_poly.pdbx_strand_id
1 'polypeptide(L)'
;MLITPDEAATGLPSDDARARHLRETVGLAVGGSFHVGVENGLRGIATITALAPKLTFSVVWEKSPQARLPLAVLVGLPRPQTAKKVLHDLASLGAARIIFFESAKGDPGYLTSSLWKDDEWREHVLKGTEQACSTLVPEVTRVGSLAEAVALVAADAWKIALDPYEAAGAPELSAPAKAAVLAIGPERGFAEAERATLRAAGFGFAHLGDRILRVEAAALVGGALMLAQLRTWAKHRPVGD
;
A
#
# COMPACT_ATOMS: atom_id res chain seq x y z
N MET A 1 -1.23 6.91 14.32
CA MET A 1 0.12 6.52 14.81
C MET A 1 0.16 5.02 15.02
N LEU A 2 1.13 4.34 14.43
CA LEU A 2 1.36 2.90 14.67
C LEU A 2 2.32 2.71 15.84
N ILE A 3 2.02 1.71 16.67
CA ILE A 3 2.81 1.33 17.85
C ILE A 3 2.97 -0.19 17.92
N THR A 4 3.95 -0.64 18.70
CA THR A 4 4.07 -2.05 19.06
C THR A 4 3.17 -2.41 20.24
N PRO A 5 2.90 -3.71 20.49
CA PRO A 5 2.17 -4.14 21.68
C PRO A 5 2.82 -3.67 22.99
N ASP A 6 4.16 -3.67 23.05
CA ASP A 6 4.91 -3.22 24.23
C ASP A 6 4.76 -1.71 24.45
N GLU A 7 4.81 -0.91 23.39
CA GLU A 7 4.59 0.54 23.46
C GLU A 7 3.16 0.88 23.89
N ALA A 8 2.18 0.06 23.52
CA ALA A 8 0.81 0.22 23.99
C ALA A 8 0.72 0.09 25.53
N ALA A 9 1.54 -0.76 26.14
CA ALA A 9 1.57 -0.98 27.58
C ALA A 9 2.48 -0.01 28.35
N THR A 10 3.62 0.37 27.73
CA THR A 10 4.69 1.12 28.45
C THR A 10 4.78 2.59 28.06
N GLY A 11 4.07 3.01 27.01
CA GLY A 11 4.19 4.35 26.42
C GLY A 11 5.47 4.53 25.59
N LEU A 12 5.66 5.74 25.08
CA LEU A 12 6.81 6.12 24.26
C LEU A 12 7.78 7.00 25.06
N PRO A 13 9.12 6.87 24.83
CA PRO A 13 10.07 7.86 25.34
C PRO A 13 9.69 9.27 24.92
N SER A 14 9.91 10.28 25.78
CA SER A 14 9.54 11.68 25.48
C SER A 14 10.30 12.28 24.30
N ASP A 15 11.44 11.71 23.94
CA ASP A 15 12.28 12.05 22.80
C ASP A 15 11.98 11.23 21.53
N ASP A 16 11.03 10.28 21.59
CA ASP A 16 10.52 9.60 20.40
C ASP A 16 9.91 10.61 19.42
N ALA A 17 10.19 10.45 18.12
CA ALA A 17 9.70 11.37 17.08
C ALA A 17 8.17 11.48 17.05
N ARG A 18 7.46 10.38 17.33
CA ARG A 18 5.99 10.32 17.38
C ARG A 18 5.46 11.08 18.62
N ALA A 19 6.11 10.93 19.77
CA ALA A 19 5.77 11.66 21.01
C ALA A 19 6.00 13.17 20.82
N ARG A 20 7.11 13.57 20.22
CA ARG A 20 7.38 14.96 19.87
C ARG A 20 6.36 15.53 18.90
N HIS A 21 6.01 14.77 17.86
CA HIS A 21 5.01 15.19 16.88
C HIS A 21 3.64 15.48 17.53
N LEU A 22 3.16 14.60 18.41
CA LEU A 22 1.90 14.80 19.13
C LEU A 22 1.94 16.06 20.01
N ARG A 23 3.05 16.29 20.69
CA ARG A 23 3.21 17.42 21.62
C ARG A 23 3.46 18.74 20.90
N GLU A 24 4.39 18.76 19.92
CA GLU A 24 4.94 20.00 19.34
C GLU A 24 4.24 20.41 18.04
N THR A 25 3.79 19.44 17.23
CA THR A 25 3.14 19.70 15.95
C THR A 25 1.62 19.69 16.08
N VAL A 26 1.06 18.66 16.73
CA VAL A 26 -0.40 18.55 16.92
C VAL A 26 -0.86 19.37 18.13
N GLY A 27 0.02 19.62 19.11
CA GLY A 27 -0.28 20.43 20.30
C GLY A 27 -1.14 19.75 21.33
N LEU A 28 -1.10 18.41 21.42
CA LEU A 28 -1.89 17.67 22.40
C LEU A 28 -1.30 17.77 23.81
N ALA A 29 -2.20 17.98 24.78
CA ALA A 29 -1.90 17.96 26.21
C ALA A 29 -2.45 16.69 26.87
N VAL A 30 -2.21 16.53 28.16
CA VAL A 30 -2.87 15.48 28.98
C VAL A 30 -4.37 15.60 28.86
N GLY A 31 -5.06 14.49 28.61
CA GLY A 31 -6.49 14.41 28.26
C GLY A 31 -6.79 14.54 26.77
N GLY A 32 -5.82 14.95 25.95
CA GLY A 32 -5.96 14.97 24.49
C GLY A 32 -5.99 13.58 23.89
N SER A 33 -6.75 13.38 22.82
CA SER A 33 -6.95 12.07 22.19
C SER A 33 -6.40 12.04 20.76
N PHE A 34 -5.95 10.87 20.33
CA PHE A 34 -5.44 10.62 18.98
C PHE A 34 -5.70 9.18 18.52
N HIS A 35 -5.75 8.97 17.21
CA HIS A 35 -5.85 7.61 16.66
C HIS A 35 -4.55 6.83 16.82
N VAL A 36 -4.66 5.61 17.30
CA VAL A 36 -3.53 4.69 17.51
C VAL A 36 -3.89 3.31 16.96
N GLY A 37 -2.88 2.53 16.60
CA GLY A 37 -3.07 1.15 16.22
C GLY A 37 -1.81 0.32 16.35
N VAL A 38 -1.99 -0.98 16.57
CA VAL A 38 -0.91 -1.95 16.52
C VAL A 38 -0.73 -2.44 15.08
N GLU A 39 0.50 -2.48 14.60
CA GLU A 39 0.80 -2.95 13.24
C GLU A 39 0.16 -4.32 12.99
N ASN A 40 -0.65 -4.42 11.94
CA ASN A 40 -1.47 -5.58 11.59
C ASN A 40 -2.42 -6.07 12.69
N GLY A 41 -2.70 -5.23 13.69
CA GLY A 41 -3.58 -5.51 14.82
C GLY A 41 -4.78 -4.55 14.89
N LEU A 42 -5.29 -4.40 16.11
CA LEU A 42 -6.41 -3.50 16.37
C LEU A 42 -6.00 -2.03 16.26
N ARG A 43 -6.93 -1.20 15.88
CA ARG A 43 -6.84 0.24 16.04
C ARG A 43 -7.75 0.70 17.18
N GLY A 44 -7.52 1.93 17.66
CA GLY A 44 -8.30 2.50 18.74
C GLY A 44 -8.07 3.99 18.89
N ILE A 45 -8.65 4.55 19.94
CA ILE A 45 -8.45 5.93 20.34
C ILE A 45 -7.65 5.93 21.63
N ALA A 46 -6.49 6.57 21.61
CA ALA A 46 -5.64 6.79 22.78
C ALA A 46 -5.95 8.15 23.41
N THR A 47 -5.97 8.19 24.73
CA THR A 47 -6.05 9.44 25.52
C THR A 47 -4.77 9.60 26.34
N ILE A 48 -4.09 10.72 26.18
CA ILE A 48 -2.83 11.00 26.85
C ILE A 48 -3.04 11.10 28.37
N THR A 49 -2.27 10.31 29.13
CA THR A 49 -2.30 10.30 30.60
C THR A 49 -1.10 11.02 31.21
N ALA A 50 0.05 11.04 30.52
CA ALA A 50 1.23 11.82 30.90
C ALA A 50 2.09 12.13 29.67
N LEU A 51 2.88 13.22 29.75
CA LEU A 51 3.79 13.66 28.68
C LEU A 51 5.29 13.47 29.05
N ALA A 52 5.61 13.37 30.32
CA ALA A 52 6.96 13.20 30.84
C ALA A 52 6.95 12.28 32.10
N PRO A 53 8.02 11.51 32.34
CA PRO A 53 9.22 11.32 31.52
C PRO A 53 8.98 10.51 30.26
N LYS A 54 7.82 9.88 30.11
CA LYS A 54 7.32 9.17 28.93
C LYS A 54 5.97 9.71 28.53
N LEU A 55 5.67 9.66 27.22
CA LEU A 55 4.30 9.80 26.73
C LEU A 55 3.54 8.53 27.05
N THR A 56 2.64 8.58 28.02
CA THR A 56 1.75 7.46 28.35
C THR A 56 0.32 7.79 27.97
N PHE A 57 -0.47 6.76 27.68
CA PHE A 57 -1.85 6.90 27.23
C PHE A 57 -2.66 5.66 27.59
N SER A 58 -3.97 5.84 27.79
CA SER A 58 -4.94 4.75 27.81
C SER A 58 -5.56 4.58 26.43
N VAL A 59 -5.89 3.35 26.02
CA VAL A 59 -6.47 3.08 24.70
C VAL A 59 -7.81 2.38 24.82
N VAL A 60 -8.79 2.90 24.08
CA VAL A 60 -10.04 2.21 23.79
C VAL A 60 -9.90 1.56 22.43
N TRP A 61 -9.74 0.24 22.43
CA TRP A 61 -9.55 -0.55 21.20
C TRP A 61 -10.87 -0.85 20.50
N GLU A 62 -10.85 -0.87 19.17
CA GLU A 62 -11.97 -1.39 18.38
C GLU A 62 -12.20 -2.89 18.66
N LYS A 63 -13.43 -3.34 18.50
CA LYS A 63 -13.81 -4.74 18.80
C LYS A 63 -13.33 -5.75 17.77
N SER A 64 -13.00 -5.30 16.58
CA SER A 64 -12.62 -6.17 15.46
C SER A 64 -11.47 -5.54 14.65
N PRO A 65 -10.54 -6.35 14.15
CA PRO A 65 -9.51 -5.85 13.24
C PRO A 65 -10.13 -5.39 11.92
N GLN A 66 -9.43 -4.52 11.23
CA GLN A 66 -9.77 -4.12 9.87
C GLN A 66 -9.68 -5.33 8.92
N ALA A 67 -10.44 -5.31 7.82
CA ALA A 67 -10.33 -6.30 6.76
C ALA A 67 -9.32 -5.84 5.70
N ARG A 68 -8.42 -6.74 5.27
CA ARG A 68 -7.52 -6.47 4.14
C ARG A 68 -8.33 -6.36 2.85
N LEU A 69 -8.01 -5.37 2.04
CA LEU A 69 -8.58 -5.24 0.71
C LEU A 69 -7.92 -6.27 -0.23
N PRO A 70 -8.70 -6.99 -1.04
CA PRO A 70 -8.20 -8.11 -1.84
C PRO A 70 -7.51 -7.63 -3.14
N LEU A 71 -6.52 -6.74 -3.02
CA LEU A 71 -5.76 -6.17 -4.12
C LEU A 71 -4.27 -6.48 -3.97
N ALA A 72 -3.69 -7.12 -4.99
CA ALA A 72 -2.26 -7.21 -5.19
C ALA A 72 -1.83 -6.35 -6.38
N VAL A 73 -0.70 -5.65 -6.27
CA VAL A 73 -0.18 -4.81 -7.34
C VAL A 73 1.23 -5.27 -7.72
N LEU A 74 1.41 -5.67 -8.97
CA LEU A 74 2.69 -5.99 -9.58
C LEU A 74 3.24 -4.74 -10.25
N VAL A 75 4.43 -4.29 -9.86
CA VAL A 75 5.02 -3.05 -10.35
C VAL A 75 6.40 -3.33 -10.93
N GLY A 76 6.58 -3.09 -12.21
CA GLY A 76 7.92 -3.06 -12.80
C GLY A 76 8.76 -2.01 -12.10
N LEU A 77 9.90 -2.42 -11.54
CA LEU A 77 10.70 -1.60 -10.63
C LEU A 77 11.02 -0.22 -11.25
N PRO A 78 10.41 0.86 -10.74
CA PRO A 78 10.63 2.21 -11.23
C PRO A 78 11.81 2.88 -10.50
N ARG A 79 12.14 4.11 -10.87
CA ARG A 79 13.10 4.94 -10.13
C ARG A 79 12.77 4.98 -8.63
N PRO A 80 13.80 5.09 -7.74
CA PRO A 80 13.57 5.11 -6.29
C PRO A 80 12.55 6.14 -5.82
N GLN A 81 12.55 7.37 -6.35
CA GLN A 81 11.56 8.39 -5.99
C GLN A 81 10.13 8.02 -6.40
N THR A 82 9.95 7.33 -7.52
CA THR A 82 8.65 6.81 -7.96
C THR A 82 8.24 5.63 -7.08
N ALA A 83 9.17 4.72 -6.78
CA ALA A 83 8.91 3.58 -5.88
C ALA A 83 8.45 4.03 -4.48
N LYS A 84 9.06 5.08 -3.91
CA LYS A 84 8.65 5.69 -2.62
C LYS A 84 7.18 6.13 -2.65
N LYS A 85 6.75 6.77 -3.73
CA LYS A 85 5.34 7.20 -3.90
C LYS A 85 4.41 6.00 -4.07
N VAL A 86 4.78 5.03 -4.91
CA VAL A 86 3.99 3.80 -5.10
C VAL A 86 3.77 3.08 -3.77
N LEU A 87 4.82 2.93 -2.96
CA LEU A 87 4.75 2.31 -1.64
C LEU A 87 3.78 3.05 -0.72
N HIS A 88 3.94 4.37 -0.62
CA HIS A 88 3.07 5.22 0.21
C HIS A 88 1.61 5.18 -0.26
N ASP A 89 1.38 5.39 -1.56
CA ASP A 89 0.03 5.57 -2.09
C ASP A 89 -0.76 4.25 -2.12
N LEU A 90 -0.11 3.13 -2.45
CA LEU A 90 -0.75 1.82 -2.39
C LEU A 90 -1.00 1.34 -0.95
N ALA A 91 -0.12 1.68 0.00
CA ALA A 91 -0.38 1.45 1.42
C ALA A 91 -1.57 2.27 1.90
N SER A 92 -1.66 3.55 1.50
CA SER A 92 -2.81 4.41 1.81
C SER A 92 -4.10 3.92 1.18
N LEU A 93 -4.04 3.37 -0.04
CA LEU A 93 -5.20 2.75 -0.70
C LEU A 93 -5.67 1.48 0.02
N GLY A 94 -4.77 0.79 0.75
CA GLY A 94 -5.03 -0.46 1.45
C GLY A 94 -4.76 -1.71 0.62
N ALA A 95 -3.86 -1.65 -0.38
CA ALA A 95 -3.42 -2.84 -1.09
C ALA A 95 -2.90 -3.90 -0.10
N ALA A 96 -3.27 -5.16 -0.30
CA ALA A 96 -2.78 -6.25 0.55
C ALA A 96 -1.31 -6.59 0.26
N ARG A 97 -0.91 -6.51 -1.02
CA ARG A 97 0.42 -6.89 -1.48
C ARG A 97 0.93 -5.92 -2.55
N ILE A 98 2.21 -5.58 -2.46
CA ILE A 98 2.94 -4.79 -3.47
C ILE A 98 4.16 -5.62 -3.88
N ILE A 99 4.21 -6.04 -5.14
CA ILE A 99 5.28 -6.91 -5.65
C ILE A 99 6.04 -6.16 -6.72
N PHE A 100 7.29 -5.78 -6.43
CA PHE A 100 8.17 -5.18 -7.42
C PHE A 100 8.93 -6.29 -8.17
N PHE A 101 8.99 -6.17 -9.49
CA PHE A 101 9.74 -7.08 -10.34
C PHE A 101 10.78 -6.33 -11.20
N GLU A 102 11.89 -6.98 -11.49
CA GLU A 102 12.85 -6.48 -12.45
C GLU A 102 12.25 -6.59 -13.85
N SER A 103 12.14 -5.44 -14.52
CA SER A 103 11.60 -5.38 -15.88
C SER A 103 12.74 -5.28 -16.90
N ALA A 104 12.55 -5.90 -18.07
CA ALA A 104 13.48 -5.81 -19.18
C ALA A 104 13.75 -4.36 -19.66
N LYS A 105 12.81 -3.43 -19.40
CA LYS A 105 12.95 -2.00 -19.68
C LYS A 105 13.30 -1.17 -18.45
N GLY A 106 13.51 -1.79 -17.29
CA GLY A 106 13.97 -1.16 -16.06
C GLY A 106 15.46 -0.85 -16.06
N ASP A 107 15.90 -0.09 -15.06
CA ASP A 107 17.33 0.14 -14.79
C ASP A 107 17.76 -0.76 -13.63
N PRO A 108 18.74 -1.70 -13.85
CA PRO A 108 19.20 -2.60 -12.79
C PRO A 108 19.77 -1.85 -11.57
N GLY A 109 20.27 -0.62 -11.76
CA GLY A 109 20.79 0.21 -10.68
C GLY A 109 19.74 0.60 -9.63
N TYR A 110 18.47 0.54 -9.95
CA TYR A 110 17.41 0.89 -9.00
C TYR A 110 17.32 -0.06 -7.81
N LEU A 111 17.64 -1.34 -7.99
CA LEU A 111 17.70 -2.34 -6.92
C LEU A 111 18.79 -2.04 -5.88
N THR A 112 19.84 -1.35 -6.28
CA THR A 112 20.98 -1.06 -5.42
C THR A 112 20.87 0.28 -4.70
N SER A 113 19.75 0.99 -4.82
CA SER A 113 19.49 2.26 -4.15
C SER A 113 19.34 2.08 -2.62
N SER A 114 19.52 3.16 -1.86
CA SER A 114 19.32 3.20 -0.41
C SER A 114 17.91 2.75 -0.02
N LEU A 115 16.90 3.09 -0.84
CA LEU A 115 15.52 2.67 -0.63
C LEU A 115 15.40 1.17 -0.30
N TRP A 116 16.21 0.33 -0.99
CA TRP A 116 16.12 -1.11 -0.86
C TRP A 116 17.23 -1.73 0.00
N LYS A 117 18.40 -1.10 0.07
CA LYS A 117 19.53 -1.59 0.87
C LYS A 117 19.36 -1.31 2.36
N ASP A 118 18.83 -0.12 2.68
CA ASP A 118 18.75 0.39 4.04
C ASP A 118 17.32 0.25 4.60
N ASP A 119 16.46 -0.54 3.94
CA ASP A 119 15.07 -0.76 4.29
C ASP A 119 14.21 0.52 4.42
N GLU A 120 14.64 1.64 3.79
CA GLU A 120 13.87 2.89 3.75
C GLU A 120 12.44 2.68 3.19
N TRP A 121 12.24 1.66 2.35
CA TRP A 121 10.94 1.32 1.77
C TRP A 121 9.87 1.12 2.84
N ARG A 122 10.24 0.52 3.99
CA ARG A 122 9.33 0.24 5.10
C ARG A 122 8.75 1.52 5.71
N GLU A 123 9.55 2.58 5.82
CA GLU A 123 9.10 3.88 6.32
C GLU A 123 7.99 4.47 5.42
N HIS A 124 8.13 4.36 4.10
CA HIS A 124 7.11 4.86 3.16
C HIS A 124 5.80 4.08 3.25
N VAL A 125 5.88 2.76 3.41
CA VAL A 125 4.70 1.91 3.61
C VAL A 125 3.99 2.24 4.92
N LEU A 126 4.74 2.37 6.01
CA LEU A 126 4.17 2.72 7.32
C LEU A 126 3.51 4.10 7.30
N LYS A 127 4.16 5.11 6.70
CA LYS A 127 3.57 6.46 6.55
C LYS A 127 2.26 6.43 5.74
N GLY A 128 2.21 5.66 4.65
CA GLY A 128 0.99 5.49 3.88
C GLY A 128 -0.13 4.81 4.67
N THR A 129 0.22 3.78 5.42
CA THR A 129 -0.73 3.07 6.29
C THR A 129 -1.27 3.99 7.39
N GLU A 130 -0.40 4.78 8.04
CA GLU A 130 -0.79 5.76 9.07
C GLU A 130 -1.67 6.88 8.52
N GLN A 131 -1.33 7.41 7.33
CA GLN A 131 -2.12 8.43 6.64
C GLN A 131 -3.55 7.98 6.39
N ALA A 132 -3.75 6.69 6.08
CA ALA A 132 -5.07 6.09 5.88
C ALA A 132 -5.79 5.71 7.18
N CYS A 133 -5.27 6.05 8.34
CA CYS A 133 -5.77 5.60 9.64
C CYS A 133 -5.95 4.06 9.69
N SER A 134 -5.08 3.33 9.00
CA SER A 134 -5.07 1.86 8.95
C SER A 134 -3.98 1.29 9.86
N THR A 135 -4.16 0.05 10.25
CA THR A 135 -3.12 -0.76 10.91
C THR A 135 -2.58 -1.85 9.99
N LEU A 136 -3.23 -2.08 8.84
CA LEU A 136 -2.91 -3.17 7.91
C LEU A 136 -1.80 -2.74 6.96
N VAL A 137 -0.58 -3.12 7.30
CA VAL A 137 0.61 -2.86 6.49
C VAL A 137 0.64 -3.85 5.32
N PRO A 138 0.78 -3.38 4.05
CA PRO A 138 0.93 -4.27 2.90
C PRO A 138 2.15 -5.17 3.00
N GLU A 139 2.04 -6.39 2.49
CA GLU A 139 3.20 -7.22 2.22
C GLU A 139 3.96 -6.65 1.01
N VAL A 140 5.24 -6.35 1.18
CA VAL A 140 6.11 -5.86 0.09
C VAL A 140 7.13 -6.93 -0.26
N THR A 141 7.16 -7.32 -1.53
CA THR A 141 8.08 -8.34 -2.06
C THR A 141 8.82 -7.80 -3.27
N ARG A 142 10.05 -8.26 -3.49
CA ARG A 142 10.83 -8.00 -4.70
C ARG A 142 11.25 -9.31 -5.33
N VAL A 143 11.15 -9.40 -6.63
CA VAL A 143 11.49 -10.59 -7.41
C VAL A 143 12.28 -10.23 -8.67
N GLY A 144 13.01 -11.19 -9.20
CA GLY A 144 13.90 -10.99 -10.34
C GLY A 144 13.20 -10.92 -11.71
N SER A 145 11.89 -11.22 -11.78
CA SER A 145 11.17 -11.20 -13.05
C SER A 145 9.66 -11.04 -12.86
N LEU A 146 8.99 -10.62 -13.94
CA LEU A 146 7.52 -10.59 -13.98
C LEU A 146 6.91 -12.00 -13.83
N ALA A 147 7.55 -13.03 -14.36
CA ALA A 147 7.07 -14.41 -14.24
C ALA A 147 7.04 -14.87 -12.77
N GLU A 148 8.08 -14.54 -12.00
CA GLU A 148 8.12 -14.79 -10.56
C GLU A 148 7.02 -13.99 -9.82
N ALA A 149 6.81 -12.72 -10.18
CA ALA A 149 5.75 -11.91 -9.58
C ALA A 149 4.36 -12.50 -9.83
N VAL A 150 4.10 -12.97 -11.05
CA VAL A 150 2.84 -13.64 -11.43
C VAL A 150 2.63 -14.94 -10.66
N ALA A 151 3.69 -15.70 -10.38
CA ALA A 151 3.58 -16.93 -9.60
C ALA A 151 3.19 -16.72 -8.13
N LEU A 152 3.35 -15.50 -7.61
CA LEU A 152 3.01 -15.17 -6.22
C LEU A 152 1.56 -14.73 -6.01
N VAL A 153 0.77 -14.57 -7.07
CA VAL A 153 -0.62 -14.09 -6.97
C VAL A 153 -1.64 -15.18 -7.26
N ALA A 154 -2.86 -15.01 -6.75
CA ALA A 154 -3.93 -16.00 -6.91
C ALA A 154 -4.28 -16.22 -8.38
N ALA A 155 -4.39 -17.48 -8.78
CA ALA A 155 -4.69 -17.87 -10.14
C ALA A 155 -6.10 -17.46 -10.58
N ASP A 156 -7.07 -17.46 -9.65
CA ASP A 156 -8.49 -17.14 -9.85
C ASP A 156 -8.84 -15.67 -9.61
N ALA A 157 -7.85 -14.80 -9.35
CA ALA A 157 -8.08 -13.37 -9.22
C ALA A 157 -8.44 -12.73 -10.58
N TRP A 158 -9.19 -11.64 -10.53
CA TRP A 158 -9.35 -10.75 -11.67
C TRP A 158 -8.03 -10.03 -11.94
N LYS A 159 -7.47 -10.22 -13.13
CA LYS A 159 -6.12 -9.77 -13.48
C LYS A 159 -6.17 -8.75 -14.61
N ILE A 160 -5.60 -7.57 -14.36
CA ILE A 160 -5.48 -6.47 -15.33
C ILE A 160 -4.05 -5.99 -15.40
N ALA A 161 -3.54 -5.80 -16.62
CA ALA A 161 -2.30 -5.08 -16.91
C ALA A 161 -2.63 -3.72 -17.53
N LEU A 162 -2.12 -2.64 -16.95
CA LEU A 162 -2.25 -1.31 -17.55
C LEU A 162 -1.17 -1.11 -18.61
N ASP A 163 -1.60 -1.15 -19.86
CA ASP A 163 -0.74 -0.90 -21.01
C ASP A 163 -1.53 -0.18 -22.10
N PRO A 164 -1.32 1.13 -22.32
CA PRO A 164 -2.08 1.91 -23.31
C PRO A 164 -1.83 1.49 -24.76
N TYR A 165 -0.80 0.70 -25.03
CA TYR A 165 -0.49 0.23 -26.39
C TYR A 165 -1.24 -1.05 -26.75
N GLU A 166 -1.66 -1.85 -25.79
CA GLU A 166 -2.34 -3.15 -25.98
C GLU A 166 -3.83 -3.10 -25.66
N ALA A 167 -4.24 -2.07 -24.93
CA ALA A 167 -5.57 -2.01 -24.35
C ALA A 167 -6.61 -1.45 -25.32
N ALA A 168 -7.78 -2.09 -25.38
CA ALA A 168 -8.94 -1.61 -26.11
C ALA A 168 -9.91 -0.77 -25.27
N GLY A 169 -9.77 -0.76 -23.93
CA GLY A 169 -10.70 -0.07 -23.04
C GLY A 169 -10.20 0.07 -21.60
N ALA A 170 -11.07 0.60 -20.74
CA ALA A 170 -10.82 0.71 -19.32
C ALA A 170 -10.88 -0.66 -18.62
N PRO A 171 -10.33 -0.81 -17.38
CA PRO A 171 -10.51 -2.02 -16.60
C PRO A 171 -11.99 -2.35 -16.40
N GLU A 172 -12.41 -3.55 -16.76
CA GLU A 172 -13.79 -4.00 -16.63
C GLU A 172 -13.84 -5.40 -15.99
N LEU A 173 -14.66 -5.54 -14.95
CA LEU A 173 -14.91 -6.82 -14.30
C LEU A 173 -16.09 -7.53 -15.00
N SER A 174 -15.77 -8.47 -15.87
CA SER A 174 -16.75 -9.22 -16.67
C SER A 174 -17.42 -10.38 -15.91
N ALA A 175 -16.86 -10.81 -14.78
CA ALA A 175 -17.39 -11.90 -13.96
C ALA A 175 -17.08 -11.65 -12.47
N PRO A 176 -17.89 -12.19 -11.55
CA PRO A 176 -17.63 -12.03 -10.11
C PRO A 176 -16.24 -12.54 -9.72
N ALA A 177 -15.48 -11.70 -9.01
CA ALA A 177 -14.17 -12.04 -8.49
C ALA A 177 -14.05 -11.67 -7.01
N LYS A 178 -13.23 -12.44 -6.27
CA LYS A 178 -12.99 -12.21 -4.84
C LYS A 178 -11.74 -11.40 -4.58
N ALA A 179 -10.83 -11.35 -5.55
CA ALA A 179 -9.57 -10.63 -5.47
C ALA A 179 -9.19 -10.05 -6.83
N ALA A 180 -8.35 -9.03 -6.82
CA ALA A 180 -7.83 -8.37 -8.01
C ALA A 180 -6.31 -8.34 -8.00
N VAL A 181 -5.72 -8.43 -9.20
CA VAL A 181 -4.30 -8.26 -9.44
C VAL A 181 -4.11 -7.21 -10.53
N LEU A 182 -3.43 -6.13 -10.18
CA LEU A 182 -3.06 -5.07 -11.11
C LEU A 182 -1.59 -5.21 -11.48
N ALA A 183 -1.24 -5.22 -12.76
CA ALA A 183 0.14 -5.17 -13.22
C ALA A 183 0.42 -3.84 -13.93
N ILE A 184 1.57 -3.22 -13.61
CA ILE A 184 2.04 -1.96 -14.17
C ILE A 184 3.50 -2.09 -14.53
N GLY A 185 3.86 -1.70 -15.76
CA GLY A 185 5.25 -1.62 -16.19
C GLY A 185 6.02 -0.47 -15.52
N PRO A 186 7.35 -0.44 -15.65
CA PRO A 186 8.15 0.73 -15.27
C PRO A 186 7.84 1.92 -16.20
N GLU A 187 8.55 3.04 -16.05
CA GLU A 187 8.31 4.27 -16.84
C GLU A 187 8.33 4.06 -18.36
N ARG A 188 9.01 3.01 -18.83
CA ARG A 188 9.12 2.66 -20.27
C ARG A 188 8.08 1.62 -20.71
N GLY A 189 7.14 1.24 -19.81
CA GLY A 189 6.12 0.22 -20.05
C GLY A 189 6.69 -1.19 -20.16
N PHE A 190 5.83 -2.16 -20.46
CA PHE A 190 6.21 -3.55 -20.61
C PHE A 190 7.02 -3.82 -21.89
N ALA A 191 7.93 -4.77 -21.83
CA ALA A 191 8.55 -5.37 -23.02
C ALA A 191 7.58 -6.38 -23.65
N GLU A 192 7.81 -6.75 -24.93
CA GLU A 192 6.92 -7.70 -25.61
C GLU A 192 6.89 -9.09 -24.95
N ALA A 193 8.04 -9.56 -24.47
CA ALA A 193 8.10 -10.83 -23.72
C ALA A 193 7.30 -10.76 -22.40
N GLU A 194 7.29 -9.59 -21.75
CA GLU A 194 6.49 -9.39 -20.53
C GLU A 194 4.99 -9.35 -20.83
N ARG A 195 4.59 -8.74 -21.95
CA ARG A 195 3.20 -8.79 -22.42
C ARG A 195 2.77 -10.22 -22.74
N ALA A 196 3.63 -10.99 -23.39
CA ALA A 196 3.36 -12.42 -23.66
C ALA A 196 3.18 -13.20 -22.36
N THR A 197 4.02 -12.96 -21.35
CA THR A 197 3.89 -13.55 -20.00
C THR A 197 2.56 -13.20 -19.35
N LEU A 198 2.15 -11.92 -19.40
CA LEU A 198 0.87 -11.45 -18.85
C LEU A 198 -0.31 -12.11 -19.56
N ARG A 199 -0.31 -12.18 -20.91
CA ARG A 199 -1.36 -12.87 -21.67
C ARG A 199 -1.46 -14.35 -21.27
N ALA A 200 -0.33 -15.04 -21.21
CA ALA A 200 -0.29 -16.46 -20.81
C ALA A 200 -0.81 -16.68 -19.38
N ALA A 201 -0.65 -15.70 -18.48
CA ALA A 201 -1.13 -15.73 -17.12
C ALA A 201 -2.60 -15.27 -16.96
N GLY A 202 -3.29 -14.95 -18.07
CA GLY A 202 -4.70 -14.56 -18.06
C GLY A 202 -4.96 -13.11 -17.68
N PHE A 203 -3.98 -12.20 -17.84
CA PHE A 203 -4.22 -10.77 -17.67
C PHE A 203 -4.97 -10.19 -18.89
N GLY A 204 -6.04 -9.45 -18.61
CA GLY A 204 -6.61 -8.52 -19.57
C GLY A 204 -5.77 -7.25 -19.63
N PHE A 205 -5.75 -6.59 -20.82
CA PHE A 205 -5.06 -5.30 -20.97
C PHE A 205 -6.08 -4.17 -20.94
N ALA A 206 -5.75 -3.12 -20.19
CA ALA A 206 -6.60 -1.95 -20.02
C ALA A 206 -5.81 -0.65 -20.04
N HIS A 207 -6.49 0.47 -20.32
CA HIS A 207 -5.93 1.82 -20.19
C HIS A 207 -6.80 2.71 -19.29
N LEU A 208 -6.26 3.83 -18.84
CA LEU A 208 -6.94 4.81 -17.97
C LEU A 208 -7.27 6.12 -18.72
N GLY A 209 -7.69 5.99 -19.99
CA GLY A 209 -7.96 7.12 -20.87
C GLY A 209 -6.78 7.43 -21.80
N ASP A 210 -6.87 8.56 -22.53
CA ASP A 210 -5.93 8.93 -23.60
C ASP A 210 -4.63 9.57 -23.10
N ARG A 211 -4.53 9.84 -21.78
CA ARG A 211 -3.35 10.45 -21.18
C ARG A 211 -2.45 9.41 -20.54
N ILE A 212 -1.14 9.54 -20.81
CA ILE A 212 -0.14 8.69 -20.16
C ILE A 212 0.03 9.14 -18.72
N LEU A 213 -0.32 8.27 -17.78
CA LEU A 213 -0.11 8.50 -16.35
C LEU A 213 1.30 8.04 -15.93
N ARG A 214 1.85 8.68 -14.92
CA ARG A 214 3.05 8.18 -14.25
C ARG A 214 2.73 6.88 -13.49
N VAL A 215 3.75 6.07 -13.23
CA VAL A 215 3.61 4.76 -12.58
C VAL A 215 2.82 4.84 -11.27
N GLU A 216 3.17 5.80 -10.40
CA GLU A 216 2.47 6.00 -9.12
C GLU A 216 1.00 6.36 -9.30
N ALA A 217 0.70 7.23 -10.26
CA ALA A 217 -0.69 7.63 -10.54
C ALA A 217 -1.49 6.47 -11.17
N ALA A 218 -0.88 5.73 -12.10
CA ALA A 218 -1.49 4.55 -12.71
C ALA A 218 -1.77 3.45 -11.66
N ALA A 219 -0.86 3.25 -10.72
CA ALA A 219 -1.00 2.29 -9.63
C ALA A 219 -2.18 2.65 -8.71
N LEU A 220 -2.25 3.90 -8.28
CA LEU A 220 -3.31 4.37 -7.38
C LEU A 220 -4.67 4.35 -8.06
N VAL A 221 -4.78 4.95 -9.25
CA VAL A 221 -6.06 5.05 -9.97
C VAL A 221 -6.55 3.67 -10.44
N GLY A 222 -5.66 2.85 -11.02
CA GLY A 222 -6.01 1.50 -11.46
C GLY A 222 -6.44 0.61 -10.29
N GLY A 223 -5.70 0.65 -9.18
CA GLY A 223 -6.06 -0.08 -7.97
C GLY A 223 -7.42 0.36 -7.40
N ALA A 224 -7.67 1.66 -7.32
CA ALA A 224 -8.93 2.21 -6.85
C ALA A 224 -10.13 1.77 -7.72
N LEU A 225 -9.99 1.82 -9.05
CA LEU A 225 -11.02 1.38 -9.99
C LEU A 225 -11.32 -0.13 -9.84
N MET A 226 -10.29 -0.95 -9.67
CA MET A 226 -10.48 -2.39 -9.46
C MET A 226 -11.19 -2.68 -8.13
N LEU A 227 -10.80 -2.01 -7.04
CA LEU A 227 -11.48 -2.16 -5.74
C LEU A 227 -12.95 -1.70 -5.79
N ALA A 228 -13.25 -0.62 -6.52
CA ALA A 228 -14.61 -0.14 -6.70
C ALA A 228 -15.47 -1.19 -7.42
N GLN A 229 -14.95 -1.84 -8.46
CA GLN A 229 -15.68 -2.89 -9.20
C GLN A 229 -15.84 -4.18 -8.38
N LEU A 230 -14.89 -4.51 -7.52
CA LEU A 230 -15.04 -5.59 -6.54
C LEU A 230 -16.06 -5.26 -5.43
N ARG A 231 -16.59 -4.04 -5.39
CA ARG A 231 -17.51 -3.53 -4.38
C ARG A 231 -16.98 -3.68 -2.94
N THR A 232 -15.69 -3.62 -2.77
CA THR A 232 -15.04 -3.74 -1.45
C THR A 232 -15.40 -2.59 -0.51
N TRP A 233 -15.74 -1.41 -1.07
CA TRP A 233 -16.10 -0.20 -0.32
C TRP A 233 -17.61 -0.09 0.00
N ALA A 234 -18.42 -1.06 -0.40
CA ALA A 234 -19.87 -1.02 -0.17
C ALA A 234 -20.28 -1.12 1.32
N LYS A 235 -19.34 -1.44 2.21
CA LYS A 235 -19.54 -1.56 3.67
C LYS A 235 -18.67 -0.57 4.44
N HIS A 236 -18.67 0.70 4.00
CA HIS A 236 -17.93 1.74 4.70
C HIS A 236 -18.49 1.92 6.13
N ARG A 237 -17.61 1.84 7.14
CA ARG A 237 -17.89 2.35 8.50
C ARG A 237 -17.22 3.72 8.59
N PRO A 238 -17.95 4.78 8.99
CA PRO A 238 -17.33 6.07 9.26
C PRO A 238 -16.20 5.93 10.27
N VAL A 239 -15.14 6.71 10.09
CA VAL A 239 -14.06 6.80 11.09
C VAL A 239 -14.63 7.59 12.26
N GLY A 240 -14.91 6.91 13.40
CA GLY A 240 -15.36 7.59 14.61
C GLY A 240 -16.70 7.14 15.22
N ASP A 241 -17.32 6.08 14.68
CA ASP A 241 -18.48 5.43 15.31
C ASP A 241 -18.05 4.25 16.22
#